data_d990f22ef6c54fe9c71402a72fe3e19a
#
_entry.id   d990f22ef6c54fe9c71402a72fe3e19a
#
_cell.length_a   1.000
_cell.length_b   1.000
_cell.length_c   1.000
_cell.angle_alpha   90.00
_cell.angle_beta   90.00
_cell.angle_gamma   90.00
#
_symmetry.space_group_name_H-M   'P 1'
#
loop_
_entity.id
_entity.type
_entity.pdbx_description
1 polymer ?
#
loop_
_entity_poly.entity_id
_entity_poly.type
_entity_poly.pdbx_seq_one_letter_code
_entity_poly.pdbx_strand_id
1 'polypeptide(L)'
;MEILTNTGGVAMTNAFLVADETSGQAVLFDAPDHTAEPLLKAASARGWTLAGLWLTHGHFDHFADHEIVRRHFPTAQVLIHALDEAKAADPARQLRMFGLSFEIPPLRADGRVVAGQRLKIGSLEVEVIHTPGHSPGHVAYHFPGNGVLVGGDLIIGGGIGRTDFPDSDYGSLEKSVQAVMKLPDATRLLGGHGPVSTVGAERRNNPFVREVLEHS
;
A
#
# COMPACT_ATOMS: atom_id res chain seq x y z
N MET A 1 4.02 7.49 16.81
CA MET A 1 3.84 6.61 15.62
C MET A 1 5.16 5.93 15.31
N GLU A 2 5.22 4.63 15.34
CA GLU A 2 6.38 3.83 14.89
C GLU A 2 6.03 3.16 13.56
N ILE A 3 7.02 3.04 12.66
CA ILE A 3 6.88 2.38 11.37
C ILE A 3 8.01 1.37 11.22
N LEU A 4 7.64 0.10 11.09
CA LEU A 4 8.57 -0.97 10.73
C LEU A 4 8.35 -1.34 9.26
N THR A 5 9.43 -1.67 8.57
CA THR A 5 9.38 -2.03 7.16
C THR A 5 10.05 -3.38 6.91
N ASN A 6 9.53 -4.12 5.96
CA ASN A 6 10.19 -5.29 5.39
C ASN A 6 9.93 -5.33 3.89
N THR A 7 10.89 -5.81 3.12
CA THR A 7 10.79 -5.90 1.66
C THR A 7 10.99 -7.35 1.25
N GLY A 8 10.13 -7.86 0.37
CA GLY A 8 10.22 -9.26 -0.03
C GLY A 8 9.47 -9.61 -1.30
N GLY A 9 9.41 -10.91 -1.56
CA GLY A 9 8.78 -11.47 -2.75
C GLY A 9 9.57 -11.21 -4.04
N VAL A 10 9.07 -11.76 -5.13
CA VAL A 10 9.73 -11.69 -6.45
C VAL A 10 9.79 -10.27 -7.03
N ALA A 11 8.89 -9.39 -6.60
CA ALA A 11 8.83 -8.01 -7.04
C ALA A 11 9.56 -7.04 -6.09
N MET A 12 10.15 -7.54 -4.99
CA MET A 12 10.79 -6.72 -3.95
C MET A 12 9.84 -5.63 -3.42
N THR A 13 8.63 -6.05 -3.06
CA THR A 13 7.55 -5.17 -2.59
C THR A 13 7.72 -4.87 -1.11
N ASN A 14 7.41 -3.65 -0.72
CA ASN A 14 7.50 -3.17 0.66
C ASN A 14 6.21 -3.45 1.43
N ALA A 15 6.35 -3.93 2.66
CA ALA A 15 5.31 -3.94 3.68
C ALA A 15 5.63 -2.90 4.75
N PHE A 16 4.61 -2.21 5.27
CA PHE A 16 4.76 -1.22 6.33
C PHE A 16 3.83 -1.55 7.51
N LEU A 17 4.41 -1.89 8.66
CA LEU A 17 3.67 -2.01 9.91
C LEU A 17 3.70 -0.66 10.62
N VAL A 18 2.55 -0.02 10.71
CA VAL A 18 2.39 1.29 11.39
C VAL A 18 1.67 1.09 12.71
N ALA A 19 2.27 1.56 13.81
CA ALA A 19 1.72 1.44 15.15
C ALA A 19 1.57 2.79 15.84
N ASP A 20 0.47 2.91 16.58
CA ASP A 20 0.33 3.90 17.63
C ASP A 20 0.92 3.33 18.93
N GLU A 21 2.11 3.77 19.29
CA GLU A 21 2.83 3.31 20.49
C GLU A 21 2.06 3.57 21.79
N THR A 22 1.19 4.59 21.80
CA THR A 22 0.42 4.96 23.00
C THR A 22 -0.69 3.94 23.29
N SER A 23 -1.39 3.48 22.25
CA SER A 23 -2.50 2.51 22.37
C SER A 23 -2.06 1.06 22.16
N GLY A 24 -0.89 0.84 21.57
CA GLY A 24 -0.44 -0.47 21.14
C GLY A 24 -1.23 -1.05 19.95
N GLN A 25 -2.04 -0.23 19.27
CA GLN A 25 -2.72 -0.65 18.05
C GLN A 25 -1.83 -0.47 16.82
N ALA A 26 -1.85 -1.45 15.92
CA ALA A 26 -1.06 -1.44 14.69
C ALA A 26 -1.90 -1.88 13.50
N VAL A 27 -1.48 -1.48 12.30
CA VAL A 27 -2.00 -1.93 11.01
C VAL A 27 -0.82 -2.27 10.11
N LEU A 28 -0.94 -3.38 9.39
CA LEU A 28 -0.03 -3.74 8.33
C LEU A 28 -0.58 -3.20 7.00
N PHE A 29 0.22 -2.43 6.29
CA PHE A 29 -0.06 -1.97 4.93
C PHE A 29 0.70 -2.87 3.97
N ASP A 30 -0.06 -3.57 3.15
CA ASP A 30 0.37 -4.64 2.26
C ASP A 30 1.10 -5.79 2.99
N ALA A 31 1.10 -6.96 2.37
CA ALA A 31 1.71 -8.17 2.90
C ALA A 31 2.36 -8.98 1.77
N PRO A 32 3.45 -8.47 1.18
CA PRO A 32 4.25 -9.20 0.21
C PRO A 32 4.77 -10.53 0.74
N ASP A 33 5.09 -11.45 -0.17
CA ASP A 33 5.67 -12.73 0.17
C ASP A 33 6.95 -12.59 1.01
N HIS A 34 7.06 -13.38 2.08
CA HIS A 34 8.16 -13.37 3.08
C HIS A 34 8.30 -12.09 3.92
N THR A 35 7.28 -11.20 3.96
CA THR A 35 7.39 -9.94 4.71
C THR A 35 6.56 -9.92 5.99
N ALA A 36 5.41 -10.58 6.02
CA ALA A 36 4.48 -10.48 7.14
C ALA A 36 5.04 -11.11 8.42
N GLU A 37 5.58 -12.33 8.35
CA GLU A 37 6.04 -13.07 9.54
C GLU A 37 7.02 -12.28 10.43
N PRO A 38 8.11 -11.66 9.91
CA PRO A 38 9.02 -10.86 10.72
C PRO A 38 8.35 -9.64 11.35
N LEU A 39 7.48 -8.95 10.61
CA LEU A 39 6.77 -7.77 11.10
C LEU A 39 5.75 -8.12 12.20
N LEU A 40 5.02 -9.23 12.04
CA LEU A 40 4.05 -9.70 13.03
C LEU A 40 4.74 -10.21 14.31
N LYS A 41 5.89 -10.86 14.20
CA LYS A 41 6.74 -11.21 15.35
C LYS A 41 7.22 -9.96 16.09
N ALA A 42 7.64 -8.94 15.35
CA ALA A 42 8.07 -7.67 15.93
C ALA A 42 6.91 -6.94 16.63
N ALA A 43 5.69 -6.98 16.07
CA ALA A 43 4.48 -6.47 16.72
C ALA A 43 4.19 -7.18 18.03
N SER A 44 4.17 -8.51 18.01
CA SER A 44 3.93 -9.35 19.19
C SER A 44 4.97 -9.10 20.30
N ALA A 45 6.26 -8.99 19.93
CA ALA A 45 7.34 -8.72 20.88
C ALA A 45 7.22 -7.33 21.56
N ARG A 46 6.53 -6.39 20.91
CA ARG A 46 6.23 -5.04 21.45
C ARG A 46 4.88 -4.97 22.18
N GLY A 47 4.15 -6.07 22.23
CA GLY A 47 2.80 -6.11 22.79
C GLY A 47 1.76 -5.38 21.94
N TRP A 48 2.01 -5.18 20.66
CA TRP A 48 1.06 -4.53 19.76
C TRP A 48 0.00 -5.50 19.28
N THR A 49 -1.23 -4.98 19.14
CA THR A 49 -2.37 -5.69 18.56
C THR A 49 -2.60 -5.22 17.14
N LEU A 50 -2.61 -6.16 16.20
CA LEU A 50 -2.88 -5.85 14.79
C LEU A 50 -4.39 -5.70 14.57
N ALA A 51 -4.83 -4.48 14.23
CA ALA A 51 -6.22 -4.16 13.92
C ALA A 51 -6.61 -4.57 12.49
N GLY A 52 -5.65 -4.59 11.56
CA GLY A 52 -5.95 -4.94 10.17
C GLY A 52 -4.73 -5.11 9.27
N LEU A 53 -5.01 -5.70 8.12
CA LEU A 53 -4.22 -5.65 6.90
C LEU A 53 -4.95 -4.73 5.93
N TRP A 54 -4.40 -3.56 5.64
CA TRP A 54 -5.01 -2.60 4.73
C TRP A 54 -4.22 -2.56 3.43
N LEU A 55 -4.86 -3.01 2.35
CA LEU A 55 -4.19 -3.12 1.05
C LEU A 55 -4.26 -1.80 0.29
N THR A 56 -3.16 -1.44 -0.34
CA THR A 56 -3.11 -0.32 -1.27
C THR A 56 -3.86 -0.64 -2.55
N HIS A 57 -3.73 -1.88 -3.04
CA HIS A 57 -4.40 -2.37 -4.24
C HIS A 57 -4.38 -3.90 -4.34
N GLY A 58 -4.92 -4.47 -5.42
CA GLY A 58 -5.15 -5.90 -5.56
C GLY A 58 -4.11 -6.67 -6.38
N HIS A 59 -2.88 -6.18 -6.56
CA HIS A 59 -1.83 -6.99 -7.19
C HIS A 59 -1.26 -8.03 -6.22
N PHE A 60 -0.95 -9.21 -6.76
CA PHE A 60 -0.59 -10.41 -5.99
C PHE A 60 0.59 -10.20 -5.06
N ASP A 61 1.54 -9.41 -5.48
CA ASP A 61 2.76 -9.12 -4.73
C ASP A 61 2.53 -8.18 -3.52
N HIS A 62 1.36 -7.56 -3.40
CA HIS A 62 0.97 -6.76 -2.24
C HIS A 62 0.19 -7.52 -1.18
N PHE A 63 -0.21 -8.78 -1.44
CA PHE A 63 -1.00 -9.54 -0.46
C PHE A 63 -0.61 -11.03 -0.33
N ALA A 64 0.51 -11.46 -0.90
CA ALA A 64 0.90 -12.86 -0.93
C ALA A 64 0.89 -13.53 0.47
N ASP A 65 1.31 -12.80 1.51
CA ASP A 65 1.35 -13.28 2.90
C ASP A 65 0.04 -13.07 3.69
N HIS A 66 -1.10 -12.72 3.05
CA HIS A 66 -2.34 -12.40 3.76
C HIS A 66 -2.83 -13.52 4.69
N GLU A 67 -2.63 -14.79 4.32
CA GLU A 67 -2.97 -15.94 5.17
C GLU A 67 -2.06 -16.05 6.41
N ILE A 68 -0.81 -15.59 6.32
CA ILE A 68 0.09 -15.51 7.48
C ILE A 68 -0.47 -14.50 8.47
N VAL A 69 -0.94 -13.34 7.98
CA VAL A 69 -1.59 -12.32 8.82
C VAL A 69 -2.82 -12.90 9.53
N ARG A 70 -3.71 -13.59 8.81
CA ARG A 70 -4.91 -14.20 9.38
C ARG A 70 -4.60 -15.26 10.44
N ARG A 71 -3.53 -16.03 10.26
CA ARG A 71 -3.11 -17.05 11.26
C ARG A 71 -2.59 -16.43 12.54
N HIS A 72 -1.80 -15.36 12.45
CA HIS A 72 -1.22 -14.70 13.62
C HIS A 72 -2.22 -13.79 14.35
N PHE A 73 -3.08 -13.10 13.60
CA PHE A 73 -4.07 -12.15 14.11
C PHE A 73 -5.45 -12.41 13.47
N PRO A 74 -6.19 -13.44 13.95
CA PRO A 74 -7.46 -13.86 13.31
C PRO A 74 -8.56 -12.79 13.34
N THR A 75 -8.45 -11.79 14.20
CA THR A 75 -9.39 -10.68 14.30
C THR A 75 -9.01 -9.46 13.45
N ALA A 76 -7.80 -9.47 12.87
CA ALA A 76 -7.35 -8.39 11.99
C ALA A 76 -8.19 -8.35 10.72
N GLN A 77 -8.80 -7.20 10.43
CA GLN A 77 -9.65 -7.05 9.24
C GLN A 77 -8.80 -6.77 8.00
N VAL A 78 -9.08 -7.49 6.92
CA VAL A 78 -8.48 -7.24 5.62
C VAL A 78 -9.35 -6.25 4.85
N LEU A 79 -8.80 -5.07 4.53
CA LEU A 79 -9.50 -4.02 3.80
C LEU A 79 -8.88 -3.81 2.42
N ILE A 80 -9.73 -3.62 1.41
CA ILE A 80 -9.33 -3.32 0.03
C ILE A 80 -10.38 -2.39 -0.62
N HIS A 81 -10.03 -1.68 -1.68
CA HIS A 81 -11.01 -0.95 -2.48
C HIS A 81 -11.83 -1.91 -3.36
N ALA A 82 -13.14 -1.66 -3.49
CA ALA A 82 -14.08 -2.55 -4.17
C ALA A 82 -13.67 -2.90 -5.62
N LEU A 83 -13.05 -1.96 -6.34
CA LEU A 83 -12.64 -2.16 -7.74
C LEU A 83 -11.49 -3.16 -7.91
N ASP A 84 -10.76 -3.48 -6.85
CA ASP A 84 -9.65 -4.43 -6.88
C ASP A 84 -9.95 -5.78 -6.21
N GLU A 85 -11.14 -5.95 -5.59
CA GLU A 85 -11.54 -7.21 -4.94
C GLU A 85 -11.48 -8.42 -5.89
N ALA A 86 -12.03 -8.26 -7.10
CA ALA A 86 -12.06 -9.36 -8.08
C ALA A 86 -10.65 -9.78 -8.51
N LYS A 87 -9.71 -8.82 -8.59
CA LYS A 87 -8.30 -9.07 -8.89
C LYS A 87 -7.62 -9.83 -7.74
N ALA A 88 -7.83 -9.41 -6.51
CA ALA A 88 -7.28 -10.07 -5.34
C ALA A 88 -7.89 -11.47 -5.09
N ALA A 89 -9.11 -11.70 -5.54
CA ALA A 89 -9.76 -13.02 -5.47
C ALA A 89 -9.26 -14.02 -6.51
N ASP A 90 -8.51 -13.60 -7.53
CA ASP A 90 -7.92 -14.50 -8.55
C ASP A 90 -6.43 -14.22 -8.77
N PRO A 91 -5.58 -14.48 -7.73
CA PRO A 91 -4.14 -14.31 -7.87
C PRO A 91 -3.53 -15.26 -8.90
N ALA A 92 -4.13 -16.44 -9.11
CA ALA A 92 -3.63 -17.40 -10.09
C ALA A 92 -3.65 -16.84 -11.53
N ARG A 93 -4.63 -16.01 -11.87
CA ARG A 93 -4.66 -15.32 -13.16
C ARG A 93 -3.49 -14.36 -13.29
N GLN A 94 -3.21 -13.59 -12.25
CA GLN A 94 -2.09 -12.64 -12.23
C GLN A 94 -0.75 -13.38 -12.36
N LEU A 95 -0.53 -14.43 -11.57
CA LEU A 95 0.70 -15.23 -11.61
C LEU A 95 0.97 -15.80 -13.01
N ARG A 96 -0.08 -16.31 -13.69
CA ARG A 96 0.04 -16.78 -15.08
C ARG A 96 0.48 -15.69 -16.06
N MET A 97 0.01 -14.45 -15.89
CA MET A 97 0.42 -13.32 -16.74
C MET A 97 1.92 -13.01 -16.62
N PHE A 98 2.51 -13.28 -15.44
CA PHE A 98 3.95 -13.10 -15.20
C PHE A 98 4.78 -14.39 -15.41
N GLY A 99 4.16 -15.50 -15.81
CA GLY A 99 4.86 -16.78 -15.97
C GLY A 99 5.37 -17.37 -14.65
N LEU A 100 4.72 -17.03 -13.53
CA LEU A 100 5.08 -17.50 -12.20
C LEU A 100 4.29 -18.78 -11.84
N SER A 101 4.96 -19.73 -11.17
CA SER A 101 4.44 -21.07 -10.91
C SER A 101 4.19 -21.41 -9.43
N PHE A 102 4.34 -20.45 -8.53
CA PHE A 102 3.95 -20.63 -7.12
C PHE A 102 2.48 -20.30 -6.91
N GLU A 103 1.94 -20.66 -5.75
CA GLU A 103 0.54 -20.46 -5.41
C GLU A 103 0.37 -19.38 -4.35
N ILE A 104 -0.65 -18.54 -4.54
CA ILE A 104 -1.15 -17.61 -3.54
C ILE A 104 -2.63 -17.92 -3.37
N PRO A 105 -3.12 -18.14 -2.13
CA PRO A 105 -4.55 -18.33 -1.90
C PRO A 105 -5.36 -17.09 -2.34
N PRO A 106 -6.60 -17.29 -2.85
CA PRO A 106 -7.50 -16.17 -3.15
C PRO A 106 -7.75 -15.31 -1.91
N LEU A 107 -7.55 -14.00 -2.03
CA LEU A 107 -7.85 -13.09 -0.94
C LEU A 107 -9.36 -12.79 -0.89
N ARG A 108 -9.92 -12.89 0.31
CA ARG A 108 -11.27 -12.41 0.62
C ARG A 108 -11.17 -11.27 1.63
N ALA A 109 -11.59 -10.08 1.24
CA ALA A 109 -11.61 -8.93 2.12
C ALA A 109 -12.76 -9.02 3.15
N ASP A 110 -12.54 -8.47 4.34
CA ASP A 110 -13.55 -8.37 5.38
C ASP A 110 -14.34 -7.06 5.27
N GLY A 111 -13.75 -6.06 4.60
CA GLY A 111 -14.36 -4.75 4.39
C GLY A 111 -13.74 -3.99 3.23
N ARG A 112 -14.35 -2.84 2.94
CA ARG A 112 -13.96 -1.98 1.83
C ARG A 112 -13.51 -0.62 2.32
N VAL A 113 -12.53 -0.05 1.63
CA VAL A 113 -12.15 1.35 1.77
C VAL A 113 -12.68 2.17 0.60
N VAL A 114 -12.98 3.43 0.85
CA VAL A 114 -13.47 4.37 -0.16
C VAL A 114 -12.76 5.72 -0.05
N ALA A 115 -12.75 6.49 -1.13
CA ALA A 115 -12.15 7.82 -1.17
C ALA A 115 -12.70 8.73 -0.06
N GLY A 116 -11.82 9.46 0.62
CA GLY A 116 -12.16 10.39 1.70
C GLY A 116 -12.56 9.71 3.02
N GLN A 117 -12.55 8.40 3.09
CA GLN A 117 -12.81 7.69 4.34
C GLN A 117 -11.73 8.02 5.36
N ARG A 118 -12.15 8.28 6.61
CA ARG A 118 -11.26 8.47 7.74
C ARG A 118 -11.26 7.22 8.61
N LEU A 119 -10.08 6.66 8.79
CA LEU A 119 -9.81 5.50 9.61
C LEU A 119 -8.95 5.91 10.80
N LYS A 120 -8.78 5.00 11.76
CA LYS A 120 -7.92 5.24 12.94
C LYS A 120 -7.07 4.01 13.25
N ILE A 121 -5.86 4.26 13.72
CA ILE A 121 -4.98 3.29 14.35
C ILE A 121 -4.68 3.86 15.74
N GLY A 122 -5.44 3.43 16.75
CA GLY A 122 -5.42 4.10 18.06
C GLY A 122 -5.77 5.58 17.95
N SER A 123 -4.83 6.46 18.27
CA SER A 123 -4.96 7.91 18.15
C SER A 123 -4.57 8.47 16.78
N LEU A 124 -3.94 7.67 15.93
CA LEU A 124 -3.51 8.12 14.60
C LEU A 124 -4.70 8.21 13.65
N GLU A 125 -4.87 9.37 13.03
CA GLU A 125 -5.88 9.57 11.98
C GLU A 125 -5.29 9.21 10.62
N VAL A 126 -6.06 8.48 9.82
CA VAL A 126 -5.69 8.01 8.49
C VAL A 126 -6.78 8.39 7.50
N GLU A 127 -6.43 9.11 6.46
CA GLU A 127 -7.32 9.45 5.34
C GLU A 127 -7.03 8.53 4.14
N VAL A 128 -8.07 7.94 3.57
CA VAL A 128 -7.98 7.13 2.35
C VAL A 128 -8.08 8.05 1.14
N ILE A 129 -7.04 8.09 0.33
CA ILE A 129 -7.02 8.83 -0.93
C ILE A 129 -7.14 7.82 -2.07
N HIS A 130 -8.20 7.89 -2.87
CA HIS A 130 -8.30 7.07 -4.08
C HIS A 130 -7.33 7.61 -5.14
N THR A 131 -6.42 6.77 -5.57
CA THR A 131 -5.31 7.10 -6.48
C THR A 131 -5.26 6.11 -7.65
N PRO A 132 -6.34 6.05 -8.47
CA PRO A 132 -6.44 5.08 -9.56
C PRO A 132 -5.39 5.37 -10.65
N GLY A 133 -5.14 4.35 -11.46
CA GLY A 133 -4.29 4.42 -12.64
C GLY A 133 -3.41 3.19 -12.79
N HIS A 134 -2.57 2.85 -11.82
CA HIS A 134 -1.85 1.57 -11.77
C HIS A 134 -2.81 0.38 -11.65
N SER A 135 -3.82 0.52 -10.78
CA SER A 135 -5.03 -0.31 -10.79
C SER A 135 -6.27 0.56 -10.57
N PRO A 136 -7.48 0.08 -10.94
CA PRO A 136 -8.72 0.85 -10.74
C PRO A 136 -9.03 1.13 -9.28
N GLY A 137 -8.70 0.21 -8.38
CA GLY A 137 -8.96 0.29 -6.95
C GLY A 137 -7.75 0.74 -6.11
N HIS A 138 -6.72 1.27 -6.73
CA HIS A 138 -5.54 1.73 -5.99
C HIS A 138 -5.90 2.87 -5.04
N VAL A 139 -5.43 2.76 -3.78
CA VAL A 139 -5.58 3.79 -2.75
C VAL A 139 -4.24 4.08 -2.07
N ALA A 140 -4.08 5.30 -1.60
CA ALA A 140 -3.02 5.69 -0.69
C ALA A 140 -3.60 6.02 0.68
N TYR A 141 -2.82 5.80 1.75
CA TYR A 141 -3.23 6.06 3.13
C TYR A 141 -2.38 7.21 3.69
N HIS A 142 -3.03 8.35 3.91
CA HIS A 142 -2.38 9.57 4.38
C HIS A 142 -2.57 9.74 5.88
N PHE A 143 -1.49 10.04 6.58
CA PHE A 143 -1.44 10.38 8.00
C PHE A 143 -1.18 11.89 8.14
N PRO A 144 -2.21 12.75 8.08
CA PRO A 144 -2.01 14.20 7.99
C PRO A 144 -1.29 14.77 9.20
N GLY A 145 -1.57 14.24 10.40
CA GLY A 145 -0.92 14.66 11.65
C GLY A 145 0.55 14.25 11.78
N ASN A 146 1.02 13.32 10.94
CA ASN A 146 2.36 12.75 11.01
C ASN A 146 3.21 13.02 9.75
N GLY A 147 2.62 13.62 8.71
CA GLY A 147 3.30 13.88 7.45
C GLY A 147 3.80 12.60 6.76
N VAL A 148 2.97 11.56 6.70
CA VAL A 148 3.31 10.26 6.09
C VAL A 148 2.20 9.87 5.11
N LEU A 149 2.59 9.33 3.96
CA LEU A 149 1.72 8.70 2.98
C LEU A 149 2.23 7.29 2.68
N VAL A 150 1.41 6.27 2.94
CA VAL A 150 1.62 4.93 2.38
C VAL A 150 1.03 4.96 0.98
N GLY A 151 1.89 4.98 -0.03
CA GLY A 151 1.55 5.34 -1.40
C GLY A 151 1.30 4.16 -2.33
N GLY A 152 1.57 2.91 -1.90
CA GLY A 152 1.51 1.77 -2.81
C GLY A 152 2.33 2.03 -4.09
N ASP A 153 1.77 1.64 -5.22
CA ASP A 153 2.41 1.78 -6.52
C ASP A 153 2.01 3.06 -7.28
N LEU A 154 1.76 4.15 -6.54
CA LEU A 154 1.58 5.44 -7.17
C LEU A 154 2.93 6.08 -7.55
N ILE A 155 3.82 6.23 -6.55
CA ILE A 155 5.18 6.78 -6.72
C ILE A 155 6.14 5.84 -5.99
N ILE A 156 7.09 5.30 -6.71
CA ILE A 156 7.94 4.18 -6.30
C ILE A 156 9.44 4.53 -6.43
N GLY A 157 9.91 5.42 -5.56
CA GLY A 157 11.35 5.69 -5.43
C GLY A 157 12.05 6.10 -6.73
N GLY A 158 11.67 7.24 -7.32
CA GLY A 158 12.23 7.76 -8.58
C GLY A 158 11.50 7.29 -9.84
N GLY A 159 10.40 6.55 -9.68
CA GLY A 159 9.47 6.14 -10.74
C GLY A 159 8.02 6.39 -10.35
N ILE A 160 7.10 5.98 -11.21
CA ILE A 160 5.66 5.91 -10.94
C ILE A 160 5.16 4.51 -11.30
N GLY A 161 3.99 4.13 -10.79
CA GLY A 161 3.38 2.85 -11.11
C GLY A 161 3.21 2.64 -12.60
N ARG A 162 3.46 1.42 -13.07
CA ARG A 162 3.25 1.06 -14.49
C ARG A 162 1.77 1.05 -14.84
N THR A 163 1.46 1.34 -16.10
CA THR A 163 0.10 1.41 -16.64
C THR A 163 -0.07 0.61 -17.92
N ASP A 164 0.68 -0.46 -18.08
CA ASP A 164 0.61 -1.37 -19.21
C ASP A 164 -0.20 -2.67 -18.93
N PHE A 165 -0.91 -2.70 -17.78
CA PHE A 165 -1.87 -3.76 -17.50
C PHE A 165 -3.21 -3.49 -18.20
N PRO A 166 -4.01 -4.54 -18.49
CA PRO A 166 -5.28 -4.38 -19.21
C PRO A 166 -6.31 -3.46 -18.54
N ASP A 167 -6.23 -3.29 -17.24
CA ASP A 167 -7.15 -2.51 -16.42
C ASP A 167 -6.50 -1.26 -15.80
N SER A 168 -5.28 -0.93 -16.19
CA SER A 168 -4.61 0.31 -15.81
C SER A 168 -4.91 1.46 -16.77
N ASP A 169 -4.74 2.71 -16.32
CA ASP A 169 -5.00 3.92 -17.08
C ASP A 169 -4.02 5.03 -16.73
N TYR A 170 -3.21 5.43 -17.72
CA TYR A 170 -2.17 6.44 -17.50
C TYR A 170 -2.75 7.83 -17.15
N GLY A 171 -3.83 8.25 -17.80
CA GLY A 171 -4.44 9.56 -17.52
C GLY A 171 -5.05 9.66 -16.10
N SER A 172 -5.52 8.53 -15.55
CA SER A 172 -5.92 8.44 -14.15
C SER A 172 -4.71 8.48 -13.22
N LEU A 173 -3.60 7.80 -13.57
CA LEU A 173 -2.37 7.83 -12.80
C LEU A 173 -1.80 9.26 -12.72
N GLU A 174 -1.75 9.99 -13.85
CA GLU A 174 -1.31 11.38 -13.87
C GLU A 174 -2.09 12.24 -12.88
N LYS A 175 -3.43 12.17 -12.90
CA LYS A 175 -4.30 12.92 -11.97
C LYS A 175 -4.04 12.53 -10.52
N SER A 176 -3.81 11.25 -10.26
CA SER A 176 -3.49 10.73 -8.94
C SER A 176 -2.13 11.25 -8.44
N VAL A 177 -1.11 11.27 -9.28
CA VAL A 177 0.21 11.85 -8.99
C VAL A 177 0.07 13.35 -8.71
N GLN A 178 -0.63 14.10 -9.57
CA GLN A 178 -0.88 15.53 -9.38
C GLN A 178 -1.57 15.84 -8.05
N ALA A 179 -2.54 15.00 -7.65
CA ALA A 179 -3.25 15.16 -6.38
C ALA A 179 -2.30 14.98 -5.18
N VAL A 180 -1.49 13.94 -5.19
CA VAL A 180 -0.53 13.63 -4.10
C VAL A 180 0.61 14.65 -4.07
N MET A 181 1.03 15.17 -5.23
CA MET A 181 2.05 16.22 -5.28
C MET A 181 1.60 17.57 -4.69
N LYS A 182 0.33 17.74 -4.32
CA LYS A 182 -0.15 18.91 -3.56
C LYS A 182 0.13 18.81 -2.05
N LEU A 183 0.51 17.63 -1.55
CA LEU A 183 0.91 17.46 -0.16
C LEU A 183 2.20 18.23 0.15
N PRO A 184 2.46 18.57 1.42
CA PRO A 184 3.68 19.27 1.84
C PRO A 184 4.95 18.54 1.41
N ASP A 185 5.99 19.27 1.04
CA ASP A 185 7.28 18.72 0.60
C ASP A 185 7.92 17.74 1.61
N ALA A 186 7.70 17.96 2.91
CA ALA A 186 8.21 17.11 3.98
C ALA A 186 7.44 15.80 4.14
N THR A 187 6.30 15.61 3.46
CA THR A 187 5.52 14.37 3.56
C THR A 187 6.36 13.20 3.08
N ARG A 188 6.57 12.22 3.96
CA ARG A 188 7.29 10.98 3.65
C ARG A 188 6.41 10.10 2.78
N LEU A 189 6.97 9.60 1.68
CA LEU A 189 6.33 8.66 0.76
C LEU A 189 6.87 7.26 1.02
N LEU A 190 5.98 6.38 1.46
CA LEU A 190 6.22 4.96 1.64
C LEU A 190 5.64 4.23 0.40
N GLY A 191 6.46 4.10 -0.63
CA GLY A 191 6.06 3.45 -1.89
C GLY A 191 6.05 1.92 -1.79
N GLY A 192 5.25 1.27 -2.61
CA GLY A 192 5.21 -0.19 -2.69
C GLY A 192 6.54 -0.81 -3.12
N HIS A 193 7.34 -0.08 -3.86
CA HIS A 193 8.67 -0.52 -4.29
C HIS A 193 9.72 0.57 -4.08
N GLY A 194 10.99 0.16 -3.97
CA GLY A 194 12.12 1.06 -3.83
C GLY A 194 12.22 1.72 -2.44
N PRO A 195 13.10 2.73 -2.31
CA PRO A 195 13.36 3.38 -1.03
C PRO A 195 12.24 4.34 -0.63
N VAL A 196 12.13 4.61 0.67
CA VAL A 196 11.32 5.71 1.21
C VAL A 196 11.86 7.05 0.68
N SER A 197 10.93 7.92 0.27
CA SER A 197 11.24 9.25 -0.28
C SER A 197 10.40 10.33 0.41
N THR A 198 10.32 11.51 -0.18
CA THR A 198 9.41 12.58 0.22
C THR A 198 8.75 13.23 -1.00
N VAL A 199 7.59 13.84 -0.81
CA VAL A 199 6.90 14.60 -1.88
C VAL A 199 7.83 15.61 -2.54
N GLY A 200 8.59 16.38 -1.74
CA GLY A 200 9.52 17.34 -2.28
C GLY A 200 10.72 16.75 -3.02
N ALA A 201 11.21 15.58 -2.60
CA ALA A 201 12.29 14.88 -3.31
C ALA A 201 11.81 14.35 -4.66
N GLU A 202 10.64 13.71 -4.69
CA GLU A 202 10.05 13.19 -5.93
C GLU A 202 9.71 14.33 -6.91
N ARG A 203 9.16 15.44 -6.43
CA ARG A 203 8.86 16.62 -7.26
C ARG A 203 10.12 17.18 -7.94
N ARG A 204 11.27 17.16 -7.26
CA ARG A 204 12.52 17.69 -7.81
C ARG A 204 13.27 16.71 -8.69
N ASN A 205 13.28 15.43 -8.31
CA ASN A 205 14.24 14.47 -8.85
C ASN A 205 13.62 13.35 -9.69
N ASN A 206 12.31 13.06 -9.51
CA ASN A 206 11.64 12.01 -10.26
C ASN A 206 11.27 12.52 -11.67
N PRO A 207 11.83 11.98 -12.74
CA PRO A 207 11.58 12.48 -14.09
C PRO A 207 10.10 12.31 -14.51
N PHE A 208 9.46 11.23 -14.11
CA PHE A 208 8.05 10.95 -14.42
C PHE A 208 7.11 11.91 -13.68
N VAL A 209 7.38 12.18 -12.40
CA VAL A 209 6.59 13.16 -11.63
C VAL A 209 6.74 14.55 -12.24
N ARG A 210 7.94 14.94 -12.68
CA ARG A 210 8.17 16.23 -13.34
C ARG A 210 7.41 16.33 -14.66
N GLU A 211 7.46 15.28 -15.50
CA GLU A 211 6.71 15.21 -16.75
C GLU A 211 5.20 15.39 -16.50
N VAL A 212 4.64 14.66 -15.53
CA VAL A 212 3.22 14.79 -15.13
C VAL A 212 2.86 16.20 -14.68
N LEU A 213 3.75 16.89 -13.97
CA LEU A 213 3.50 18.25 -13.48
C LEU A 213 3.67 19.33 -14.57
N GLU A 214 4.44 19.07 -15.61
CA GLU A 214 4.60 19.97 -16.76
C GLU A 214 3.36 19.97 -17.68
N HIS A 215 2.57 18.89 -17.66
CA HIS A 215 1.34 18.75 -18.46
C HIS A 215 0.05 19.12 -17.69
N SER A 216 0.16 19.71 -16.49
CA SER A 216 -0.95 20.04 -15.59
C SER A 216 -1.38 21.52 -15.63
#